data_060e1d15cc4745a4a7b8c37380431cc6
#
_entry.id   060e1d15cc4745a4a7b8c37380431cc6
#
_cell.length_a   1.000
_cell.length_b   1.000
_cell.length_c   1.000
_cell.angle_alpha   90.00
_cell.angle_beta   90.00
_cell.angle_gamma   90.00
#
_symmetry.space_group_name_H-M   'P 1'
#
loop_
_entity.id
_entity.type
_entity.pdbx_description
1 polymer ?
#
loop_
_entity_poly.entity_id
_entity_poly.type
_entity_poly.pdbx_seq_one_letter_code
_entity_poly.pdbx_strand_id
1 'polypeptide(L)'
;MIGLALLLLLGGLGLVLIAEALLARYEVLVYAAGWRTPTISRPEGMSYARGADPDRPPDAYLVYLDGIGKRRFHDTRDGGRLVKSIIGRAPELRVLGQVQPYSPLAVPLADRPVWTWLRRHIGLLLFLHNVMQIFVAADRRYRPLYNRAVGAQIATELQVAGYRPDSGIPVVLLSYSGGAQVASGAVNELWSRLRTPLWLITLGGFHNGANDITHAQHLYQLTSAGDWIERVGTWIFPQRWRLFRWSGWNRADREGKISVHRLDPATHIGPRSYIAPEARLPDGRSHLDRTTDTVLALIRDSLSRTAETDGPLP
;
A
#
# COMPACT_ATOMS: atom_id res chain seq x y z
N MET A 1 21.19 -23.86 32.35
CA MET A 1 20.90 -22.43 32.33
C MET A 1 20.58 -21.90 30.93
N ILE A 2 21.40 -22.14 29.89
CA ILE A 2 21.16 -21.64 28.51
C ILE A 2 19.85 -22.18 27.93
N GLY A 3 19.51 -23.45 28.11
CA GLY A 3 18.25 -24.03 27.61
C GLY A 3 16.99 -23.41 28.22
N LEU A 4 17.01 -23.10 29.51
CA LEU A 4 15.89 -22.44 30.20
C LEU A 4 15.74 -21.00 29.72
N ALA A 5 16.84 -20.25 29.55
CA ALA A 5 16.82 -18.91 29.04
C ALA A 5 16.26 -18.85 27.59
N LEU A 6 16.65 -19.82 26.75
CA LEU A 6 16.12 -19.93 25.38
C LEU A 6 14.62 -20.24 25.38
N LEU A 7 14.16 -21.16 26.21
CA LEU A 7 12.74 -21.47 26.35
C LEU A 7 11.91 -20.28 26.82
N LEU A 8 12.41 -19.51 27.79
CA LEU A 8 11.74 -18.30 28.27
C LEU A 8 11.70 -17.22 27.18
N LEU A 9 12.77 -17.06 26.42
CA LEU A 9 12.83 -16.11 25.31
C LEU A 9 11.83 -16.50 24.21
N LEU A 10 11.80 -17.76 23.78
CA LEU A 10 10.87 -18.26 22.77
C LEU A 10 9.41 -18.19 23.25
N GLY A 11 9.16 -18.53 24.51
CA GLY A 11 7.84 -18.40 25.12
C GLY A 11 7.37 -16.94 25.18
N GLY A 12 8.24 -16.04 25.58
CA GLY A 12 7.97 -14.59 25.59
C GLY A 12 7.68 -14.05 24.20
N LEU A 13 8.49 -14.42 23.20
CA LEU A 13 8.25 -14.05 21.81
C LEU A 13 6.91 -14.58 21.29
N GLY A 14 6.59 -15.84 21.62
CA GLY A 14 5.31 -16.45 21.26
C GLY A 14 4.12 -15.69 21.86
N LEU A 15 4.20 -15.30 23.12
CA LEU A 15 3.16 -14.50 23.78
C LEU A 15 2.98 -13.12 23.12
N VAL A 16 4.09 -12.46 22.78
CA VAL A 16 4.03 -11.17 22.06
C VAL A 16 3.36 -11.33 20.70
N LEU A 17 3.72 -12.35 19.92
CA LEU A 17 3.10 -12.62 18.62
C LEU A 17 1.60 -12.91 18.74
N ILE A 18 1.19 -13.69 19.74
CA ILE A 18 -0.22 -13.97 20.00
C ILE A 18 -0.96 -12.68 20.38
N ALA A 19 -0.40 -11.87 21.28
CA ALA A 19 -0.99 -10.61 21.70
C ALA A 19 -1.18 -9.66 20.51
N GLU A 20 -0.16 -9.48 19.66
CA GLU A 20 -0.25 -8.62 18.47
C GLU A 20 -1.26 -9.17 17.43
N ALA A 21 -1.34 -10.50 17.29
CA ALA A 21 -2.33 -11.13 16.42
C ALA A 21 -3.77 -10.94 16.92
N LEU A 22 -4.00 -11.00 18.22
CA LEU A 22 -5.30 -10.75 18.83
C LEU A 22 -5.68 -9.27 18.74
N LEU A 23 -4.73 -8.36 18.97
CA LEU A 23 -4.95 -6.93 18.86
C LEU A 23 -5.32 -6.52 17.41
N ALA A 24 -4.60 -7.04 16.43
CA ALA A 24 -4.90 -6.75 15.02
C ALA A 24 -6.32 -7.22 14.63
N ARG A 25 -6.78 -8.37 15.15
CA ARG A 25 -8.16 -8.84 14.93
C ARG A 25 -9.18 -8.00 15.68
N TYR A 26 -8.89 -7.64 16.91
CA TYR A 26 -9.76 -6.79 17.74
C TYR A 26 -9.99 -5.44 17.09
N GLU A 27 -8.95 -4.81 16.52
CA GLU A 27 -9.07 -3.54 15.79
C GLU A 27 -10.09 -3.63 14.66
N VAL A 28 -10.06 -4.70 13.85
CA VAL A 28 -11.03 -4.90 12.76
C VAL A 28 -12.45 -5.04 13.30
N LEU A 29 -12.63 -5.78 14.39
CA LEU A 29 -13.97 -5.99 14.99
C LEU A 29 -14.52 -4.69 15.58
N VAL A 30 -13.69 -3.91 16.27
CA VAL A 30 -14.08 -2.59 16.82
C VAL A 30 -14.53 -1.64 15.72
N TYR A 31 -13.80 -1.63 14.59
CA TYR A 31 -14.18 -0.85 13.43
C TYR A 31 -15.52 -1.33 12.84
N ALA A 32 -15.66 -2.65 12.63
CA ALA A 32 -16.86 -3.25 12.05
C ALA A 32 -18.10 -3.02 12.92
N ALA A 33 -17.93 -2.98 14.26
CA ALA A 33 -18.99 -2.69 15.21
C ALA A 33 -19.36 -1.19 15.26
N GLY A 34 -18.63 -0.32 14.57
CA GLY A 34 -18.84 1.13 14.61
C GLY A 34 -18.47 1.78 15.95
N TRP A 35 -17.75 1.07 16.82
CA TRP A 35 -17.35 1.60 18.15
C TRP A 35 -16.29 2.67 18.08
N ARG A 36 -15.55 2.72 16.96
CA ARG A 36 -14.59 3.78 16.65
C ARG A 36 -14.60 4.11 15.17
N THR A 37 -14.66 5.38 14.88
CA THR A 37 -14.38 5.89 13.54
C THR A 37 -12.88 6.15 13.41
N PRO A 38 -12.29 5.91 12.22
CA PRO A 38 -10.90 6.28 11.97
C PRO A 38 -10.71 7.77 12.26
N THR A 39 -9.86 8.10 13.21
CA THR A 39 -9.47 9.48 13.43
C THR A 39 -8.43 9.84 12.38
N ILE A 40 -8.82 10.62 11.39
CA ILE A 40 -7.89 11.25 10.46
C ILE A 40 -7.11 12.28 11.27
N SER A 41 -5.96 11.88 11.82
CA SER A 41 -5.06 12.80 12.51
C SER A 41 -4.45 13.73 11.47
N ARG A 42 -5.03 14.91 11.30
CA ARG A 42 -4.45 15.99 10.51
C ARG A 42 -3.41 16.70 11.38
N PRO A 43 -2.13 16.70 11.01
CA PRO A 43 -1.21 17.70 11.53
C PRO A 43 -1.69 19.08 11.02
N GLU A 44 -1.93 20.00 11.92
CA GLU A 44 -2.27 21.38 11.57
C GLU A 44 -1.25 21.95 10.58
N GLY A 45 -1.72 22.51 9.47
CA GLY A 45 -0.88 23.19 8.48
C GLY A 45 -0.30 22.35 7.34
N MET A 46 -0.60 21.06 7.21
CA MET A 46 -0.16 20.27 6.07
C MET A 46 -1.25 20.08 5.02
N SER A 47 -1.00 20.60 3.81
CA SER A 47 -1.73 20.19 2.62
C SER A 47 -1.36 18.74 2.29
N TYR A 48 -2.32 17.81 2.36
CA TYR A 48 -2.14 16.38 2.08
C TYR A 48 -1.94 16.08 0.59
N ALA A 49 -2.35 16.97 -0.25
CA ALA A 49 -2.18 16.85 -1.69
C ALA A 49 -1.16 17.87 -2.18
N ARG A 50 -0.09 17.41 -2.80
CA ARG A 50 0.94 18.25 -3.41
C ARG A 50 1.02 17.95 -4.90
N GLY A 51 1.43 18.91 -5.68
CA GLY A 51 1.65 18.80 -7.12
C GLY A 51 0.76 19.75 -7.89
N ALA A 52 -0.40 19.27 -8.35
CA ALA A 52 -1.27 20.04 -9.24
C ALA A 52 -1.72 21.41 -8.67
N ASP A 53 -1.89 22.35 -9.57
CA ASP A 53 -2.47 23.66 -9.30
C ASP A 53 -3.84 23.47 -8.60
N PRO A 54 -4.09 24.13 -7.45
CA PRO A 54 -5.37 24.02 -6.77
C PRO A 54 -6.57 24.41 -7.61
N ASP A 55 -6.38 25.34 -8.56
CA ASP A 55 -7.43 25.88 -9.42
C ASP A 55 -7.67 25.07 -10.70
N ARG A 56 -6.80 24.09 -10.99
CA ARG A 56 -6.92 23.22 -12.16
C ARG A 56 -7.17 21.77 -11.73
N PRO A 57 -8.11 21.04 -12.37
CA PRO A 57 -8.26 19.60 -12.16
C PRO A 57 -6.94 18.89 -12.48
N PRO A 58 -6.47 17.95 -11.61
CA PRO A 58 -5.29 17.17 -11.91
C PRO A 58 -5.59 16.14 -13.00
N ASP A 59 -4.57 15.72 -13.73
CA ASP A 59 -4.71 14.65 -14.74
C ASP A 59 -4.99 13.29 -14.07
N ALA A 60 -4.48 13.08 -12.83
CA ALA A 60 -4.82 11.94 -11.99
C ALA A 60 -4.52 12.24 -10.51
N TYR A 61 -5.16 11.45 -9.63
CA TYR A 61 -4.78 11.37 -8.22
C TYR A 61 -3.89 10.15 -7.99
N LEU A 62 -2.75 10.35 -7.34
CA LEU A 62 -1.85 9.28 -6.94
C LEU A 62 -1.89 9.12 -5.42
N VAL A 63 -2.24 7.94 -4.94
CA VAL A 63 -2.24 7.58 -3.52
C VAL A 63 -1.07 6.66 -3.25
N TYR A 64 -0.12 7.10 -2.41
CA TYR A 64 1.00 6.27 -2.00
C TYR A 64 0.70 5.51 -0.71
N LEU A 65 0.86 4.19 -0.76
CA LEU A 65 0.65 3.26 0.36
C LEU A 65 1.97 2.57 0.70
N ASP A 66 2.58 2.99 1.80
CA ASP A 66 3.91 2.50 2.19
C ASP A 66 3.87 1.06 2.74
N GLY A 67 5.06 0.48 2.87
CA GLY A 67 5.29 -0.82 3.51
C GLY A 67 5.10 -0.78 5.03
N ILE A 68 5.31 -1.93 5.67
CA ILE A 68 5.20 -2.11 7.12
C ILE A 68 6.31 -1.39 7.90
N GLY A 69 6.07 -1.19 9.21
CA GLY A 69 7.07 -0.64 10.15
C GLY A 69 7.12 0.88 10.21
N LYS A 70 6.15 1.57 9.62
CA LYS A 70 6.07 3.03 9.58
C LYS A 70 4.87 3.54 10.38
N ARG A 71 5.11 4.53 11.24
CA ARG A 71 4.04 5.17 12.06
C ARG A 71 3.41 6.34 11.37
N ARG A 72 4.24 7.13 10.67
CA ARG A 72 3.86 8.36 9.98
C ARG A 72 4.68 8.47 8.71
N PHE A 73 4.17 9.22 7.76
CA PHE A 73 4.91 9.53 6.52
C PHE A 73 6.32 10.11 6.78
N HIS A 74 6.49 10.87 7.85
CA HIS A 74 7.81 11.41 8.24
C HIS A 74 8.82 10.33 8.66
N ASP A 75 8.34 9.16 9.09
CA ASP A 75 9.21 8.04 9.47
C ASP A 75 9.72 7.30 8.22
N THR A 76 9.18 7.61 7.05
CA THR A 76 9.53 7.01 5.76
C THR A 76 10.51 7.89 5.01
N ARG A 77 11.80 7.85 5.37
CA ARG A 77 12.83 8.59 4.59
C ARG A 77 12.77 8.22 3.11
N ASP A 78 12.65 6.95 2.81
CA ASP A 78 12.74 6.43 1.45
C ASP A 78 11.44 6.60 0.67
N GLY A 79 10.28 6.20 1.21
CA GLY A 79 8.97 6.45 0.59
C GLY A 79 8.69 7.94 0.40
N GLY A 80 9.08 8.77 1.38
CA GLY A 80 8.99 10.22 1.26
C GLY A 80 9.86 10.80 0.14
N ARG A 81 11.03 10.20 -0.15
CA ARG A 81 11.88 10.59 -1.28
C ARG A 81 11.23 10.23 -2.62
N LEU A 82 10.63 9.03 -2.73
CA LEU A 82 9.89 8.63 -3.93
C LEU A 82 8.73 9.59 -4.20
N VAL A 83 7.90 9.88 -3.20
CA VAL A 83 6.79 10.83 -3.33
C VAL A 83 7.27 12.22 -3.75
N LYS A 84 8.34 12.73 -3.13
CA LYS A 84 8.93 14.03 -3.52
C LYS A 84 9.47 14.01 -4.94
N SER A 85 10.11 12.92 -5.36
CA SER A 85 10.63 12.76 -6.72
C SER A 85 9.50 12.77 -7.75
N ILE A 86 8.38 12.08 -7.47
CA ILE A 86 7.19 12.08 -8.33
C ILE A 86 6.59 13.50 -8.42
N ILE A 87 6.35 14.17 -7.28
CA ILE A 87 5.80 15.54 -7.26
C ILE A 87 6.66 16.52 -8.07
N GLY A 88 7.99 16.41 -7.94
CA GLY A 88 8.90 17.31 -8.66
C GLY A 88 8.97 17.07 -10.17
N ARG A 89 8.56 15.88 -10.66
CA ARG A 89 8.65 15.49 -12.07
C ARG A 89 7.30 15.39 -12.78
N ALA A 90 6.21 15.42 -12.01
CA ALA A 90 4.84 15.31 -12.52
C ALA A 90 3.91 16.27 -11.73
N PRO A 91 4.05 17.59 -11.95
CA PRO A 91 3.22 18.58 -11.26
C PRO A 91 1.74 18.50 -11.65
N GLU A 92 1.42 17.84 -12.76
CA GLU A 92 0.06 17.54 -13.22
C GLU A 92 -0.68 16.53 -12.32
N LEU A 93 0.03 15.78 -11.47
CA LEU A 93 -0.55 14.80 -10.56
C LEU A 93 -0.84 15.41 -9.19
N ARG A 94 -1.98 15.08 -8.61
CA ARG A 94 -2.27 15.35 -7.21
C ARG A 94 -1.90 14.15 -6.35
N VAL A 95 -0.80 14.26 -5.58
CA VAL A 95 -0.20 13.15 -4.86
C VAL A 95 -0.56 13.17 -3.38
N LEU A 96 -1.19 12.10 -2.90
CA LEU A 96 -1.50 11.83 -1.50
C LEU A 96 -0.45 10.87 -0.95
N GLY A 97 0.62 11.39 -0.36
CA GLY A 97 1.73 10.59 0.18
C GLY A 97 1.55 10.17 1.64
N GLN A 98 0.49 10.61 2.31
CA GLN A 98 0.34 10.47 3.76
C GLN A 98 -0.73 9.46 4.19
N VAL A 99 -1.31 8.73 3.27
CA VAL A 99 -2.28 7.69 3.61
C VAL A 99 -1.57 6.55 4.34
N GLN A 100 -2.02 6.29 5.56
CA GLN A 100 -1.43 5.24 6.40
C GLN A 100 -2.30 3.98 6.33
N PRO A 101 -1.91 2.99 5.53
CA PRO A 101 -2.75 1.83 5.25
C PRO A 101 -2.95 0.91 6.46
N TYR A 102 -2.13 1.07 7.50
CA TYR A 102 -2.18 0.26 8.73
C TYR A 102 -2.79 1.00 9.92
N SER A 103 -3.31 2.21 9.70
CA SER A 103 -3.92 3.04 10.74
C SER A 103 -5.40 3.39 10.53
N PRO A 104 -6.15 2.73 9.62
CA PRO A 104 -7.59 3.03 9.48
C PRO A 104 -8.38 2.63 10.72
N LEU A 105 -7.82 1.72 11.48
CA LEU A 105 -8.41 1.17 12.67
C LEU A 105 -7.64 1.78 13.84
N ALA A 106 -8.21 2.82 14.46
CA ALA A 106 -7.62 3.43 15.64
C ALA A 106 -7.22 2.35 16.63
N VAL A 107 -5.94 2.27 16.94
CA VAL A 107 -5.42 1.23 17.84
C VAL A 107 -6.16 1.32 19.16
N PRO A 108 -6.89 0.29 19.62
CA PRO A 108 -7.70 0.35 20.84
C PRO A 108 -6.90 0.71 22.08
N LEU A 109 -5.60 0.46 22.02
CA LEU A 109 -4.65 0.75 23.10
C LEU A 109 -3.81 2.02 22.82
N ALA A 110 -4.07 2.76 21.74
CA ALA A 110 -3.33 3.99 21.44
C ALA A 110 -3.46 5.02 22.58
N ASP A 111 -4.60 5.05 23.25
CA ASP A 111 -4.88 5.94 24.39
C ASP A 111 -4.30 5.41 25.72
N ARG A 112 -3.67 4.24 25.73
CA ARG A 112 -3.02 3.68 26.89
C ARG A 112 -1.55 4.12 26.94
N PRO A 113 -1.12 4.94 27.92
CA PRO A 113 0.21 5.56 27.93
C PRO A 113 1.34 4.53 27.91
N VAL A 114 1.20 3.42 28.62
CA VAL A 114 2.21 2.35 28.66
C VAL A 114 2.39 1.70 27.28
N TRP A 115 1.28 1.36 26.59
CA TRP A 115 1.32 0.69 25.30
C TRP A 115 1.84 1.62 24.19
N THR A 116 1.45 2.88 24.23
CA THR A 116 1.96 3.91 23.33
C THR A 116 3.46 4.12 23.55
N TRP A 117 3.91 4.15 24.81
CA TRP A 117 5.32 4.26 25.17
C TRP A 117 6.11 3.05 24.64
N LEU A 118 5.63 1.82 24.89
CA LEU A 118 6.25 0.58 24.42
C LEU A 118 6.44 0.59 22.90
N ARG A 119 5.39 0.86 22.17
CA ARG A 119 5.45 0.93 20.69
C ARG A 119 6.32 2.07 20.17
N ARG A 120 6.44 3.15 20.94
CA ARG A 120 7.32 4.25 20.58
C ARG A 120 8.81 3.88 20.71
N HIS A 121 9.17 3.15 21.73
CA HIS A 121 10.56 2.81 22.05
C HIS A 121 11.00 1.47 21.46
N ILE A 122 10.10 0.53 21.25
CA ILE A 122 10.38 -0.78 20.68
C ILE A 122 9.81 -0.84 19.26
N GLY A 123 10.61 -0.35 18.29
CA GLY A 123 10.20 -0.34 16.87
C GLY A 123 9.85 -1.74 16.31
N LEU A 124 10.43 -2.80 16.90
CA LEU A 124 10.10 -4.18 16.57
C LEU A 124 8.62 -4.51 16.86
N LEU A 125 8.03 -4.01 17.96
CA LEU A 125 6.61 -4.25 18.27
C LEU A 125 5.70 -3.62 17.22
N LEU A 126 6.01 -2.41 16.75
CA LEU A 126 5.25 -1.79 15.68
C LEU A 126 5.36 -2.58 14.38
N PHE A 127 6.57 -3.04 14.04
CA PHE A 127 6.80 -3.88 12.87
C PHE A 127 5.97 -5.17 12.94
N LEU A 128 6.03 -5.89 14.06
CA LEU A 128 5.25 -7.12 14.28
C LEU A 128 3.74 -6.86 14.20
N HIS A 129 3.27 -5.76 14.79
CA HIS A 129 1.87 -5.37 14.69
C HIS A 129 1.43 -5.18 13.23
N ASN A 130 2.19 -4.42 12.44
CA ASN A 130 1.88 -4.19 11.04
C ASN A 130 1.94 -5.49 10.21
N VAL A 131 2.87 -6.41 10.53
CA VAL A 131 2.89 -7.76 9.94
C VAL A 131 1.59 -8.49 10.26
N MET A 132 1.13 -8.46 11.52
CA MET A 132 -0.13 -9.10 11.89
C MET A 132 -1.33 -8.46 11.20
N GLN A 133 -1.35 -7.15 11.00
CA GLN A 133 -2.38 -6.47 10.22
C GLN A 133 -2.43 -6.94 8.76
N ILE A 134 -1.28 -7.16 8.12
CA ILE A 134 -1.24 -7.76 6.76
C ILE A 134 -1.86 -9.16 6.77
N PHE A 135 -1.52 -10.01 7.74
CA PHE A 135 -2.12 -11.34 7.85
C PHE A 135 -3.64 -11.28 8.11
N VAL A 136 -4.11 -10.33 8.90
CA VAL A 136 -5.55 -10.10 9.12
C VAL A 136 -6.21 -9.60 7.83
N ALA A 137 -5.57 -8.68 7.11
CA ALA A 137 -6.04 -8.22 5.79
C ALA A 137 -6.04 -9.33 4.73
N ALA A 138 -5.21 -10.35 4.91
CA ALA A 138 -5.15 -11.54 4.05
C ALA A 138 -6.14 -12.64 4.47
N ASP A 139 -6.54 -12.70 5.75
CA ASP A 139 -7.42 -13.73 6.30
C ASP A 139 -8.84 -13.60 5.75
N ARG A 140 -9.37 -14.67 5.17
CA ARG A 140 -10.71 -14.72 4.55
C ARG A 140 -11.84 -14.21 5.43
N ARG A 141 -11.72 -14.36 6.76
CA ARG A 141 -12.75 -13.98 7.74
C ARG A 141 -12.79 -12.48 8.01
N TYR A 142 -11.63 -11.83 8.05
CA TYR A 142 -11.47 -10.42 8.41
C TYR A 142 -11.26 -9.51 7.20
N ARG A 143 -10.74 -10.08 6.11
CA ARG A 143 -10.42 -9.37 4.87
C ARG A 143 -11.55 -8.47 4.36
N PRO A 144 -12.83 -8.90 4.30
CA PRO A 144 -13.89 -8.02 3.78
C PRO A 144 -14.06 -6.75 4.61
N LEU A 145 -13.96 -6.87 5.92
CA LEU A 145 -14.08 -5.74 6.85
C LEU A 145 -12.87 -4.82 6.74
N TYR A 146 -11.66 -5.39 6.73
CA TYR A 146 -10.43 -4.64 6.61
C TYR A 146 -10.35 -3.87 5.29
N ASN A 147 -10.63 -4.52 4.18
CA ASN A 147 -10.62 -3.93 2.85
C ASN A 147 -11.61 -2.77 2.72
N ARG A 148 -12.82 -2.96 3.25
CA ARG A 148 -13.85 -1.90 3.29
C ARG A 148 -13.39 -0.70 4.10
N ALA A 149 -12.79 -0.93 5.27
CA ALA A 149 -12.27 0.13 6.13
C ALA A 149 -11.22 0.98 5.42
N VAL A 150 -10.23 0.32 4.83
CA VAL A 150 -9.14 0.99 4.13
C VAL A 150 -9.63 1.71 2.88
N GLY A 151 -10.48 1.07 2.09
CA GLY A 151 -11.05 1.69 0.90
C GLY A 151 -11.86 2.94 1.24
N ALA A 152 -12.65 2.89 2.31
CA ALA A 152 -13.40 4.03 2.81
C ALA A 152 -12.48 5.18 3.28
N GLN A 153 -11.38 4.84 3.97
CA GLN A 153 -10.39 5.83 4.39
C GLN A 153 -9.74 6.50 3.18
N ILE A 154 -9.25 5.73 2.21
CA ILE A 154 -8.62 6.28 1.01
C ILE A 154 -9.61 7.18 0.26
N ALA A 155 -10.87 6.76 0.11
CA ALA A 155 -11.89 7.57 -0.53
C ALA A 155 -12.12 8.91 0.20
N THR A 156 -12.16 8.88 1.53
CA THR A 156 -12.28 10.10 2.35
C THR A 156 -11.09 11.02 2.17
N GLU A 157 -9.85 10.48 2.18
CA GLU A 157 -8.64 11.28 1.96
C GLU A 157 -8.61 11.91 0.56
N LEU A 158 -9.04 11.17 -0.46
CA LEU A 158 -9.19 11.69 -1.82
C LEU A 158 -10.19 12.85 -1.88
N GLN A 159 -11.37 12.70 -1.26
CA GLN A 159 -12.39 13.76 -1.21
C GLN A 159 -11.89 15.00 -0.46
N VAL A 160 -11.17 14.81 0.63
CA VAL A 160 -10.52 15.92 1.36
C VAL A 160 -9.47 16.62 0.50
N ALA A 161 -8.79 15.88 -0.38
CA ALA A 161 -7.84 16.43 -1.34
C ALA A 161 -8.53 17.08 -2.57
N GLY A 162 -9.86 17.18 -2.58
CA GLY A 162 -10.64 17.81 -3.64
C GLY A 162 -11.12 16.84 -4.73
N TYR A 163 -10.98 15.53 -4.54
CA TYR A 163 -11.55 14.55 -5.46
C TYR A 163 -13.06 14.58 -5.41
N ARG A 164 -13.70 14.63 -6.57
CA ARG A 164 -15.16 14.53 -6.70
C ARG A 164 -15.52 13.14 -7.22
N PRO A 165 -16.37 12.37 -6.52
CA PRO A 165 -16.91 11.12 -7.05
C PRO A 165 -17.55 11.36 -8.43
N ASP A 166 -17.52 10.34 -9.27
CA ASP A 166 -18.04 10.37 -10.64
C ASP A 166 -17.38 11.43 -11.56
N SER A 167 -16.24 12.02 -11.14
CA SER A 167 -15.51 12.99 -11.96
C SER A 167 -14.81 12.38 -13.18
N GLY A 168 -14.68 11.06 -13.22
CA GLY A 168 -13.89 10.35 -14.23
C GLY A 168 -12.37 10.49 -14.07
N ILE A 169 -11.89 11.38 -13.18
CA ILE A 169 -10.45 11.58 -12.98
C ILE A 169 -9.82 10.30 -12.44
N PRO A 170 -8.83 9.70 -13.11
CA PRO A 170 -8.22 8.46 -12.70
C PRO A 170 -7.55 8.50 -11.32
N VAL A 171 -7.60 7.36 -10.61
CA VAL A 171 -6.88 7.18 -9.34
C VAL A 171 -5.85 6.07 -9.48
N VAL A 172 -4.61 6.38 -9.14
CA VAL A 172 -3.49 5.46 -9.14
C VAL A 172 -3.12 5.11 -7.71
N LEU A 173 -3.16 3.83 -7.36
CA LEU A 173 -2.66 3.32 -6.07
C LEU A 173 -1.22 2.85 -6.27
N LEU A 174 -0.25 3.64 -5.83
CA LEU A 174 1.16 3.27 -5.80
C LEU A 174 1.48 2.68 -4.43
N SER A 175 1.90 1.43 -4.38
CA SER A 175 2.13 0.72 -3.14
C SER A 175 3.51 0.08 -3.07
N TYR A 176 4.07 -0.02 -1.85
CA TYR A 176 5.33 -0.67 -1.59
C TYR A 176 5.16 -1.84 -0.62
N SER A 177 5.82 -2.99 -0.90
CA SER A 177 5.84 -4.13 0.01
C SER A 177 4.43 -4.57 0.44
N GLY A 178 4.16 -4.67 1.75
CA GLY A 178 2.86 -5.00 2.32
C GLY A 178 1.73 -4.01 1.99
N GLY A 179 2.06 -2.78 1.58
CA GLY A 179 1.07 -1.84 1.04
C GLY A 179 0.30 -2.39 -0.16
N ALA A 180 0.88 -3.35 -0.91
CA ALA A 180 0.21 -4.01 -2.02
C ALA A 180 -0.98 -4.88 -1.60
N GLN A 181 -0.92 -5.53 -0.41
CA GLN A 181 -2.06 -6.27 0.15
C GLN A 181 -3.23 -5.32 0.42
N VAL A 182 -2.93 -4.15 0.94
CA VAL A 182 -3.91 -3.13 1.29
C VAL A 182 -4.47 -2.45 0.04
N ALA A 183 -3.60 -2.06 -0.91
CA ALA A 183 -4.00 -1.46 -2.18
C ALA A 183 -4.97 -2.37 -2.96
N SER A 184 -4.59 -3.64 -3.14
CA SER A 184 -5.44 -4.61 -3.84
C SER A 184 -6.76 -4.85 -3.11
N GLY A 185 -6.77 -4.79 -1.78
CA GLY A 185 -7.97 -4.93 -0.97
C GLY A 185 -8.94 -3.77 -1.09
N ALA A 186 -8.42 -2.55 -1.28
CA ALA A 186 -9.24 -1.34 -1.35
C ALA A 186 -9.99 -1.17 -2.68
N VAL A 187 -9.60 -1.89 -3.74
CA VAL A 187 -10.11 -1.69 -5.12
C VAL A 187 -11.63 -1.65 -5.19
N ASN A 188 -12.31 -2.67 -4.65
CA ASN A 188 -13.76 -2.79 -4.78
C ASN A 188 -14.51 -1.68 -4.03
N GLU A 189 -14.05 -1.33 -2.84
CA GLU A 189 -14.65 -0.24 -2.05
C GLU A 189 -14.42 1.11 -2.71
N LEU A 190 -13.20 1.35 -3.24
CA LEU A 190 -12.90 2.58 -3.98
C LEU A 190 -13.75 2.69 -5.23
N TRP A 191 -13.83 1.62 -6.03
CA TRP A 191 -14.65 1.62 -7.23
C TRP A 191 -16.13 1.87 -6.91
N SER A 192 -16.67 1.26 -5.85
CA SER A 192 -18.06 1.46 -5.46
C SER A 192 -18.37 2.90 -5.03
N ARG A 193 -17.40 3.60 -4.44
CA ARG A 193 -17.55 4.96 -3.91
C ARG A 193 -17.23 6.06 -4.91
N LEU A 194 -16.27 5.81 -5.81
CA LEU A 194 -15.70 6.85 -6.66
C LEU A 194 -16.11 6.73 -8.12
N ARG A 195 -16.48 5.51 -8.57
CA ARG A 195 -16.87 5.20 -9.97
C ARG A 195 -15.87 5.77 -10.97
N THR A 196 -14.60 5.47 -10.78
CA THR A 196 -13.48 6.03 -11.54
C THR A 196 -12.54 4.94 -12.03
N PRO A 197 -11.76 5.16 -13.11
CA PRO A 197 -10.65 4.29 -13.48
C PRO A 197 -9.64 4.16 -12.35
N LEU A 198 -9.35 2.91 -11.94
CA LEU A 198 -8.39 2.59 -10.88
C LEU A 198 -7.21 1.85 -11.47
N TRP A 199 -6.01 2.31 -11.17
CA TRP A 199 -4.75 1.71 -11.58
C TRP A 199 -3.92 1.33 -10.36
N LEU A 200 -3.27 0.18 -10.40
CA LEU A 200 -2.40 -0.27 -9.32
C LEU A 200 -0.97 -0.38 -9.82
N ILE A 201 -0.04 0.18 -9.06
CA ILE A 201 1.40 0.01 -9.26
C ILE A 201 1.99 -0.51 -7.95
N THR A 202 2.65 -1.66 -7.98
CA THR A 202 3.23 -2.27 -6.78
C THR A 202 4.74 -2.38 -6.91
N LEU A 203 5.49 -1.89 -5.92
CA LEU A 203 6.93 -2.02 -5.80
C LEU A 203 7.26 -3.16 -4.83
N GLY A 204 7.85 -4.26 -5.32
CA GLY A 204 8.13 -5.43 -4.48
C GLY A 204 6.89 -5.91 -3.72
N GLY A 205 5.74 -5.96 -4.38
CA GLY A 205 4.44 -6.16 -3.75
C GLY A 205 4.31 -7.47 -2.99
N PHE A 206 4.06 -7.36 -1.67
CA PHE A 206 3.78 -8.51 -0.81
C PHE A 206 2.27 -8.60 -0.57
N HIS A 207 1.60 -9.54 -1.23
CA HIS A 207 0.15 -9.73 -1.13
C HIS A 207 -0.25 -11.17 -1.42
N ASN A 208 -1.41 -11.58 -0.89
CA ASN A 208 -1.87 -12.97 -0.98
C ASN A 208 -2.54 -13.34 -2.31
N GLY A 209 -2.85 -12.38 -3.19
CA GLY A 209 -3.52 -12.64 -4.47
C GLY A 209 -4.98 -13.05 -4.38
N ALA A 210 -5.60 -13.01 -3.19
CA ALA A 210 -6.99 -13.41 -3.00
C ALA A 210 -8.00 -12.26 -3.19
N ASN A 211 -7.53 -11.00 -3.15
CA ASN A 211 -8.38 -9.84 -3.38
C ASN A 211 -8.86 -9.80 -4.83
N ASP A 212 -10.12 -9.45 -5.00
CA ASP A 212 -10.68 -9.20 -6.32
C ASP A 212 -10.25 -7.80 -6.79
N ILE A 213 -9.47 -7.77 -7.86
CA ILE A 213 -8.98 -6.55 -8.49
C ILE A 213 -9.56 -6.33 -9.89
N THR A 214 -10.65 -7.04 -10.24
CA THR A 214 -11.26 -6.94 -11.58
C THR A 214 -11.83 -5.55 -11.87
N HIS A 215 -12.18 -4.77 -10.84
CA HIS A 215 -12.56 -3.37 -10.99
C HIS A 215 -11.39 -2.41 -11.22
N ALA A 216 -10.14 -2.87 -11.07
CA ALA A 216 -9.00 -2.10 -11.55
C ALA A 216 -8.85 -2.27 -13.06
N GLN A 217 -8.41 -1.19 -13.73
CA GLN A 217 -8.09 -1.24 -15.15
C GLN A 217 -6.87 -2.13 -15.39
N HIS A 218 -5.81 -1.94 -14.58
CA HIS A 218 -4.61 -2.74 -14.68
C HIS A 218 -3.80 -2.71 -13.36
N LEU A 219 -2.99 -3.75 -13.15
CA LEU A 219 -2.01 -3.84 -12.08
C LEU A 219 -0.61 -4.02 -12.70
N TYR A 220 0.27 -3.05 -12.45
CA TYR A 220 1.68 -3.13 -12.80
C TYR A 220 2.48 -3.60 -11.58
N GLN A 221 3.09 -4.76 -11.67
CA GLN A 221 3.96 -5.29 -10.62
C GLN A 221 5.42 -5.01 -10.97
N LEU A 222 6.05 -4.11 -10.24
CA LEU A 222 7.46 -3.82 -10.33
C LEU A 222 8.20 -4.75 -9.37
N THR A 223 9.06 -5.61 -9.91
CA THR A 223 9.76 -6.66 -9.17
C THR A 223 11.24 -6.70 -9.52
N SER A 224 12.04 -7.43 -8.75
CA SER A 224 13.47 -7.65 -9.03
C SER A 224 13.89 -9.04 -8.62
N ALA A 225 14.86 -9.61 -9.35
CA ALA A 225 15.48 -10.88 -8.99
C ALA A 225 16.21 -10.81 -7.63
N GLY A 226 16.64 -9.61 -7.21
CA GLY A 226 17.25 -9.37 -5.89
C GLY A 226 16.25 -9.29 -4.74
N ASP A 227 14.95 -9.24 -5.03
CA ASP A 227 13.89 -9.12 -4.01
C ASP A 227 13.43 -10.51 -3.53
N TRP A 228 14.06 -10.99 -2.47
CA TRP A 228 13.71 -12.27 -1.87
C TRP A 228 12.39 -12.20 -1.08
N ILE A 229 12.00 -11.04 -0.53
CA ILE A 229 10.77 -10.86 0.26
C ILE A 229 9.54 -11.02 -0.63
N GLU A 230 9.53 -10.38 -1.79
CA GLU A 230 8.45 -10.54 -2.78
C GLU A 230 8.34 -12.00 -3.24
N ARG A 231 9.48 -12.66 -3.50
CA ARG A 231 9.51 -14.08 -3.88
C ARG A 231 8.95 -15.00 -2.79
N VAL A 232 9.33 -14.77 -1.53
CA VAL A 232 8.78 -15.51 -0.38
C VAL A 232 7.26 -15.29 -0.31
N GLY A 233 6.78 -14.05 -0.47
CA GLY A 233 5.34 -13.75 -0.53
C GLY A 233 4.63 -14.55 -1.62
N THR A 234 5.21 -14.64 -2.81
CA THR A 234 4.63 -15.44 -3.91
C THR A 234 4.61 -16.94 -3.57
N TRP A 235 5.62 -17.42 -2.85
CA TRP A 235 5.73 -18.83 -2.49
C TRP A 235 4.78 -19.24 -1.36
N ILE A 236 4.63 -18.41 -0.31
CA ILE A 236 3.79 -18.73 0.85
C ILE A 236 2.29 -18.52 0.62
N PHE A 237 1.90 -17.77 -0.42
CA PHE A 237 0.50 -17.52 -0.73
C PHE A 237 0.00 -18.35 -1.92
N PRO A 238 -0.68 -19.49 -1.66
CA PRO A 238 -1.12 -20.39 -2.72
C PRO A 238 -2.03 -19.73 -3.76
N GLN A 239 -2.79 -18.71 -3.37
CA GLN A 239 -3.69 -17.99 -4.26
C GLN A 239 -2.96 -17.28 -5.42
N ARG A 240 -1.64 -17.10 -5.33
CA ARG A 240 -0.79 -16.61 -6.42
C ARG A 240 -0.28 -17.73 -7.34
N TRP A 241 -0.45 -18.99 -6.95
CA TRP A 241 -0.03 -20.11 -7.78
C TRP A 241 -1.04 -20.37 -8.91
N ARG A 242 -0.58 -20.73 -10.07
CA ARG A 242 -1.41 -21.01 -11.25
C ARG A 242 -2.49 -22.09 -11.01
N LEU A 243 -2.27 -22.97 -10.03
CA LEU A 243 -3.22 -24.00 -9.64
C LEU A 243 -4.53 -23.41 -9.08
N PHE A 244 -4.46 -22.27 -8.39
CA PHE A 244 -5.63 -21.60 -7.81
C PHE A 244 -6.31 -20.65 -8.80
N ARG A 245 -6.83 -21.21 -9.90
CA ARG A 245 -7.35 -20.48 -11.07
C ARG A 245 -8.44 -19.44 -10.75
N TRP A 246 -9.20 -19.65 -9.69
CA TRP A 246 -10.29 -18.75 -9.27
C TRP A 246 -9.88 -17.69 -8.23
N SER A 247 -8.63 -17.59 -7.88
CA SER A 247 -8.14 -16.46 -7.09
C SER A 247 -8.29 -15.15 -7.85
N GLY A 248 -8.41 -14.04 -7.12
CA GLY A 248 -8.48 -12.71 -7.74
C GLY A 248 -7.28 -12.42 -8.64
N TRP A 249 -6.07 -12.79 -8.18
CA TRP A 249 -4.85 -12.70 -8.97
C TRP A 249 -4.93 -13.44 -10.30
N ASN A 250 -5.18 -14.75 -10.25
CA ASN A 250 -5.17 -15.57 -11.46
C ASN A 250 -6.34 -15.26 -12.42
N ARG A 251 -7.43 -14.69 -11.91
CA ARG A 251 -8.52 -14.17 -12.74
C ARG A 251 -8.06 -12.92 -13.48
N ALA A 252 -7.52 -11.95 -12.78
CA ALA A 252 -7.00 -10.72 -13.38
C ALA A 252 -5.85 -10.98 -14.37
N ASP A 253 -4.98 -11.96 -14.07
CA ASP A 253 -3.90 -12.39 -14.98
C ASP A 253 -4.46 -12.94 -16.30
N ARG A 254 -5.49 -13.81 -16.25
CA ARG A 254 -6.16 -14.33 -17.45
C ARG A 254 -6.93 -13.27 -18.25
N GLU A 255 -7.39 -12.22 -17.57
CA GLU A 255 -8.03 -11.05 -18.20
C GLU A 255 -7.02 -10.07 -18.79
N GLY A 256 -5.71 -10.36 -18.71
CA GLY A 256 -4.66 -9.49 -19.20
C GLY A 256 -4.46 -8.22 -18.37
N LYS A 257 -4.98 -8.19 -17.14
CA LYS A 257 -4.94 -7.03 -16.26
C LYS A 257 -3.69 -6.95 -15.39
N ILE A 258 -2.70 -7.81 -15.59
CA ILE A 258 -1.46 -7.82 -14.82
C ILE A 258 -0.26 -7.77 -15.76
N SER A 259 0.65 -6.84 -15.49
CA SER A 259 1.95 -6.77 -16.14
C SER A 259 3.08 -6.74 -15.12
N VAL A 260 4.15 -7.47 -15.43
CA VAL A 260 5.33 -7.55 -14.56
C VAL A 260 6.50 -6.80 -15.21
N HIS A 261 7.02 -5.80 -14.50
CA HIS A 261 8.17 -4.99 -14.92
C HIS A 261 9.36 -5.25 -14.00
N ARG A 262 10.54 -5.55 -14.57
CA ARG A 262 11.72 -5.83 -13.80
C ARG A 262 12.56 -4.59 -13.54
N LEU A 263 12.93 -4.39 -12.29
CA LEU A 263 13.81 -3.33 -11.81
C LEU A 263 15.13 -3.92 -11.23
N ASP A 264 15.70 -4.91 -11.96
CA ASP A 264 16.98 -5.49 -11.53
C ASP A 264 18.11 -4.44 -11.56
N PRO A 265 19.05 -4.45 -10.61
CA PRO A 265 19.27 -5.44 -9.54
C PRO A 265 18.75 -4.97 -8.16
N ALA A 266 17.59 -4.33 -8.08
CA ALA A 266 17.06 -3.81 -6.82
C ALA A 266 16.82 -4.92 -5.77
N THR A 267 16.96 -4.54 -4.49
CA THR A 267 16.57 -5.37 -3.35
C THR A 267 15.31 -4.80 -2.68
N HIS A 268 14.65 -5.60 -1.82
CA HIS A 268 13.44 -5.13 -1.14
C HIS A 268 13.72 -3.99 -0.17
N ILE A 269 14.76 -4.11 0.63
CA ILE A 269 15.17 -3.14 1.67
C ILE A 269 16.68 -2.90 1.60
N GLY A 270 17.15 -1.86 2.30
CA GLY A 270 18.57 -1.55 2.45
C GLY A 270 19.13 -0.65 1.35
N PRO A 271 20.46 -0.55 1.26
CA PRO A 271 21.12 0.46 0.45
C PRO A 271 20.95 0.29 -1.06
N ARG A 272 20.47 -0.86 -1.53
CA ARG A 272 20.15 -1.13 -2.95
C ARG A 272 18.66 -1.38 -3.17
N SER A 273 17.78 -0.88 -2.29
CA SER A 273 16.33 -1.03 -2.46
C SER A 273 15.85 -0.33 -3.75
N TYR A 274 14.62 -0.65 -4.17
CA TYR A 274 13.97 0.00 -5.32
C TYR A 274 14.04 1.53 -5.29
N ILE A 275 14.05 2.11 -4.11
CA ILE A 275 13.97 3.56 -3.87
C ILE A 275 15.24 4.12 -3.21
N ALA A 276 16.37 3.42 -3.35
CA ALA A 276 17.66 3.87 -2.84
C ALA A 276 18.22 5.01 -3.71
N PRO A 277 18.47 6.20 -3.15
CA PRO A 277 18.97 7.34 -3.92
C PRO A 277 20.49 7.29 -4.15
N GLU A 278 21.23 6.56 -3.31
CA GLU A 278 22.69 6.46 -3.38
C GLU A 278 23.16 5.30 -4.28
N ALA A 279 22.33 4.25 -4.45
CA ALA A 279 22.67 3.11 -5.30
C ALA A 279 22.62 3.51 -6.78
N ARG A 280 23.74 3.35 -7.47
CA ARG A 280 23.87 3.70 -8.89
C ARG A 280 23.77 2.48 -9.80
N LEU A 281 23.09 2.67 -10.90
CA LEU A 281 23.01 1.75 -12.02
C LEU A 281 24.18 1.98 -12.97
N PRO A 282 24.46 1.05 -13.90
CA PRO A 282 25.52 1.22 -14.90
C PRO A 282 25.35 2.47 -15.78
N ASP A 283 24.12 2.95 -15.97
CA ASP A 283 23.81 4.16 -16.72
C ASP A 283 23.92 5.47 -15.89
N GLY A 284 24.40 5.37 -14.65
CA GLY A 284 24.60 6.48 -13.73
C GLY A 284 23.35 6.93 -12.95
N ARG A 285 22.15 6.48 -13.33
CA ARG A 285 20.91 6.80 -12.58
C ARG A 285 20.90 6.11 -11.23
N SER A 286 20.23 6.71 -10.24
CA SER A 286 19.95 6.01 -8.99
C SER A 286 18.81 4.99 -9.15
N HIS A 287 18.70 4.06 -8.20
CA HIS A 287 17.53 3.17 -8.13
C HIS A 287 16.24 3.98 -7.96
N LEU A 288 16.28 5.05 -7.15
CA LEU A 288 15.16 5.97 -6.96
C LEU A 288 14.76 6.64 -8.29
N ASP A 289 15.73 7.16 -9.06
CA ASP A 289 15.46 7.80 -10.35
C ASP A 289 14.80 6.84 -11.32
N ARG A 290 15.38 5.63 -11.49
CA ARG A 290 14.81 4.61 -12.37
C ARG A 290 13.40 4.22 -11.95
N THR A 291 13.17 4.01 -10.66
CA THR A 291 11.83 3.67 -10.15
C THR A 291 10.84 4.79 -10.41
N THR A 292 11.23 6.05 -10.15
CA THR A 292 10.38 7.22 -10.44
C THR A 292 10.05 7.31 -11.92
N ASP A 293 11.07 7.18 -12.81
CA ASP A 293 10.87 7.22 -14.26
C ASP A 293 9.91 6.12 -14.73
N THR A 294 10.09 4.89 -14.22
CA THR A 294 9.22 3.76 -14.56
C THR A 294 7.79 4.00 -14.10
N VAL A 295 7.58 4.44 -12.85
CA VAL A 295 6.26 4.74 -12.32
C VAL A 295 5.56 5.82 -13.14
N LEU A 296 6.26 6.91 -13.46
CA LEU A 296 5.69 8.01 -14.27
C LEU A 296 5.37 7.58 -15.70
N ALA A 297 6.22 6.75 -16.31
CA ALA A 297 5.96 6.18 -17.64
C ALA A 297 4.68 5.34 -17.65
N LEU A 298 4.51 4.46 -16.62
CA LEU A 298 3.31 3.63 -16.48
C LEU A 298 2.05 4.46 -16.22
N ILE A 299 2.15 5.53 -15.44
CA ILE A 299 1.02 6.44 -15.22
C ILE A 299 0.61 7.11 -16.52
N ARG A 300 1.56 7.67 -17.27
CA ARG A 300 1.27 8.34 -18.56
C ARG A 300 0.65 7.38 -19.59
N ASP A 301 1.17 6.15 -19.69
CA ASP A 301 0.58 5.11 -20.54
C ASP A 301 -0.85 4.75 -20.08
N SER A 302 -1.09 4.70 -18.78
CA SER A 302 -2.42 4.44 -18.23
C SER A 302 -3.42 5.57 -18.56
N LEU A 303 -2.99 6.81 -18.46
CA LEU A 303 -3.82 7.97 -18.77
C LEU A 303 -4.15 8.06 -20.26
N SER A 304 -3.20 7.76 -21.16
CA SER A 304 -3.45 7.72 -22.59
C SER A 304 -4.49 6.66 -22.97
N ARG A 305 -4.41 5.47 -22.38
CA ARG A 305 -5.41 4.41 -22.58
C ARG A 305 -6.80 4.79 -22.08
N THR A 306 -6.89 5.51 -20.96
CA THR A 306 -8.17 5.99 -20.45
C THR A 306 -8.81 6.98 -21.42
N ALA A 307 -8.01 7.92 -21.97
CA ALA A 307 -8.49 8.89 -22.95
C ALA A 307 -8.97 8.26 -24.28
N GLU A 308 -8.37 7.14 -24.70
CA GLU A 308 -8.78 6.40 -25.89
C GLU A 308 -10.09 5.63 -25.69
N THR A 309 -10.38 5.17 -24.47
CA THR A 309 -11.62 4.44 -24.14
C THR A 309 -12.83 5.35 -23.90
N ASP A 310 -12.60 6.62 -23.53
CA ASP A 310 -13.64 7.62 -23.32
C ASP A 310 -14.02 8.38 -24.62
N GLY A 311 -13.52 7.96 -25.78
CA GLY A 311 -13.99 8.41 -27.08
C GLY A 311 -15.50 8.14 -27.25
N PRO A 312 -16.25 8.96 -28.03
CA PRO A 312 -17.70 8.80 -28.14
C PRO A 312 -18.05 7.38 -28.52
N LEU A 313 -18.85 6.74 -27.65
CA LEU A 313 -19.45 5.43 -27.96
C LEU A 313 -20.16 5.53 -29.31
N PRO A 314 -19.95 4.57 -30.22
CA PRO A 314 -20.56 4.59 -31.55
C PRO A 314 -22.09 4.51 -31.49
#